data_74da47bf26f1bfac00bce31f3dd40705
#
_entry.id   74da47bf26f1bfac00bce31f3dd40705
#
_cell.length_a   1.000
_cell.length_b   1.000
_cell.length_c   1.000
_cell.angle_alpha   90.00
_cell.angle_beta   90.00
_cell.angle_gamma   90.00
#
_symmetry.space_group_name_H-M   'P 1'
#
loop_
_entity.id
_entity.type
_entity.pdbx_description
1 polymer ?
#
loop_
_entity_poly.entity_id
_entity_poly.type
_entity_poly.pdbx_seq_one_letter_code
_entity_poly.pdbx_strand_id
1 'polypeptide(L)'
;MKALILTILIALSAPALAQERIAIELLIDDSGVLLDPQEAQTYKMMLLAHLKALATKRAGANARIEVISTALGRTVWSGTPLMIRRDPERAQALVTAVTADPGRCNNLPGAFLELKSNLAQLERDGVSDVHVVIFSSLVDTPRPCGEVKSITLPQMPPADGDLNATLEGAQRIRSVSFFWVSPHQKRVWEEFLAPSFAALWQRGESVNFLDVERTKAALRSSPFAIGDTP
;
A
#
# COMPACT_ATOMS: atom_id res chain seq x y z
N MET A 1 -29.48 -29.08 -59.72
CA MET A 1 -28.59 -28.01 -59.21
C MET A 1 -28.98 -27.75 -57.79
N LYS A 2 -28.17 -28.17 -56.79
CA LYS A 2 -28.41 -27.96 -55.37
C LYS A 2 -27.48 -26.81 -54.94
N ALA A 3 -28.06 -25.67 -54.58
CA ALA A 3 -27.34 -24.52 -54.08
C ALA A 3 -26.94 -24.78 -52.60
N LEU A 4 -25.64 -24.76 -52.32
CA LEU A 4 -25.07 -24.90 -50.99
C LEU A 4 -24.98 -23.50 -50.40
N ILE A 5 -25.83 -23.15 -49.42
CA ILE A 5 -25.76 -21.91 -48.68
C ILE A 5 -24.74 -22.10 -47.58
N LEU A 6 -23.56 -21.48 -47.74
CA LEU A 6 -22.49 -21.42 -46.75
C LEU A 6 -22.78 -20.30 -45.79
N THR A 7 -23.33 -20.58 -44.60
CA THR A 7 -23.55 -19.60 -43.55
C THR A 7 -22.25 -19.37 -42.81
N ILE A 8 -21.59 -18.25 -43.07
CA ILE A 8 -20.40 -17.79 -42.31
C ILE A 8 -20.88 -17.24 -40.97
N LEU A 9 -20.70 -18.00 -39.89
CA LEU A 9 -20.83 -17.50 -38.53
C LEU A 9 -19.60 -16.60 -38.22
N ILE A 10 -19.75 -15.29 -38.37
CA ILE A 10 -18.79 -14.32 -37.83
C ILE A 10 -19.03 -14.31 -36.33
N ALA A 11 -18.20 -15.03 -35.60
CA ALA A 11 -18.10 -14.89 -34.14
C ALA A 11 -17.58 -13.48 -33.87
N LEU A 12 -18.48 -12.55 -33.52
CA LEU A 12 -18.16 -11.26 -32.92
C LEU A 12 -17.56 -11.56 -31.55
N SER A 13 -16.26 -11.78 -31.51
CA SER A 13 -15.49 -11.68 -30.29
C SER A 13 -15.55 -10.22 -29.86
N ALA A 14 -16.57 -9.85 -29.05
CA ALA A 14 -16.56 -8.60 -28.33
C ALA A 14 -15.23 -8.54 -27.57
N PRO A 15 -14.45 -7.45 -27.70
CA PRO A 15 -13.28 -7.29 -26.86
C PRO A 15 -13.78 -7.36 -25.42
N ALA A 16 -13.34 -8.39 -24.68
CA ALA A 16 -13.53 -8.42 -23.25
C ALA A 16 -12.89 -7.13 -22.76
N LEU A 17 -13.72 -6.14 -22.35
CA LEU A 17 -13.24 -4.92 -21.71
C LEU A 17 -12.37 -5.41 -20.57
N ALA A 18 -11.06 -5.22 -20.70
CA ALA A 18 -10.11 -5.61 -19.68
C ALA A 18 -10.57 -4.87 -18.41
N GLN A 19 -11.15 -5.62 -17.49
CA GLN A 19 -11.60 -5.05 -16.22
C GLN A 19 -10.34 -4.51 -15.55
N GLU A 20 -10.29 -3.20 -15.33
CA GLU A 20 -9.20 -2.56 -14.61
C GLU A 20 -8.94 -3.34 -13.32
N ARG A 21 -7.74 -3.87 -13.20
CA ARG A 21 -7.33 -4.62 -12.03
C ARG A 21 -6.59 -3.66 -11.11
N ILE A 22 -7.20 -3.34 -9.99
CA ILE A 22 -6.65 -2.44 -8.99
C ILE A 22 -5.96 -3.27 -7.91
N ALA A 23 -4.79 -2.83 -7.45
CA ALA A 23 -4.13 -3.37 -6.28
C ALA A 23 -3.76 -2.27 -5.29
N ILE A 24 -3.74 -2.62 -4.01
CA ILE A 24 -3.33 -1.78 -2.90
C ILE A 24 -2.25 -2.53 -2.12
N GLU A 25 -1.03 -2.01 -2.16
CA GLU A 25 0.09 -2.47 -1.35
C GLU A 25 0.13 -1.64 -0.07
N LEU A 26 -0.15 -2.27 1.06
CA LEU A 26 -0.28 -1.62 2.35
C LEU A 26 0.86 -2.06 3.29
N LEU A 27 1.86 -1.20 3.46
CA LEU A 27 2.93 -1.41 4.44
C LEU A 27 2.49 -0.84 5.78
N ILE A 28 2.45 -1.69 6.79
CA ILE A 28 2.01 -1.29 8.14
C ILE A 28 3.14 -1.49 9.14
N ASP A 29 3.44 -0.43 9.86
CA ASP A 29 4.35 -0.48 11.00
C ASP A 29 3.61 -1.11 12.20
N ASP A 30 3.90 -2.38 12.41
CA ASP A 30 3.38 -3.20 13.51
C ASP A 30 4.45 -3.41 14.61
N SER A 31 5.49 -2.57 14.62
CA SER A 31 6.58 -2.61 15.60
C SER A 31 6.28 -1.85 16.88
N GLY A 32 7.14 -2.05 17.88
CA GLY A 32 7.09 -1.31 19.15
C GLY A 32 7.69 0.11 19.10
N VAL A 33 8.24 0.54 17.94
CA VAL A 33 8.85 1.88 17.78
C VAL A 33 7.92 2.89 17.12
N LEU A 34 6.70 2.49 16.83
CA LEU A 34 5.70 3.38 16.25
C LEU A 34 5.40 4.55 17.20
N LEU A 35 5.45 5.77 16.67
CA LEU A 35 5.12 6.98 17.43
C LEU A 35 3.65 6.92 17.88
N ASP A 36 3.41 7.18 19.18
CA ASP A 36 2.06 7.16 19.78
C ASP A 36 1.24 5.90 19.40
N PRO A 37 1.66 4.70 19.79
CA PRO A 37 1.14 3.45 19.26
C PRO A 37 -0.37 3.26 19.51
N GLN A 38 -0.92 3.78 20.60
CA GLN A 38 -2.36 3.69 20.88
C GLN A 38 -3.18 4.59 19.94
N GLU A 39 -2.72 5.82 19.72
CA GLU A 39 -3.35 6.73 18.77
C GLU A 39 -3.18 6.23 17.34
N ALA A 40 -1.97 5.80 16.97
CA ALA A 40 -1.69 5.19 15.67
C ALA A 40 -2.61 4.01 15.38
N GLN A 41 -2.88 3.15 16.37
CA GLN A 41 -3.80 2.02 16.20
C GLN A 41 -5.22 2.50 15.84
N THR A 42 -5.71 3.58 16.43
CA THR A 42 -7.01 4.16 16.06
C THR A 42 -7.04 4.58 14.60
N TYR A 43 -5.99 5.23 14.10
CA TYR A 43 -5.92 5.67 12.71
C TYR A 43 -5.65 4.53 11.72
N LYS A 44 -4.95 3.48 12.13
CA LYS A 44 -4.90 2.22 11.36
C LYS A 44 -6.31 1.63 11.19
N MET A 45 -7.13 1.61 12.25
CA MET A 45 -8.51 1.14 12.14
C MET A 45 -9.36 2.01 11.20
N MET A 46 -9.17 3.33 11.20
CA MET A 46 -9.82 4.22 10.22
C MET A 46 -9.37 3.88 8.79
N LEU A 47 -8.07 3.66 8.56
CA LEU A 47 -7.55 3.23 7.27
C LEU A 47 -8.22 1.93 6.80
N LEU A 48 -8.35 0.92 7.69
CA LEU A 48 -9.04 -0.32 7.37
C LEU A 48 -10.53 -0.11 7.10
N ALA A 49 -11.18 0.81 7.80
CA ALA A 49 -12.58 1.17 7.53
C ALA A 49 -12.75 1.76 6.11
N HIS A 50 -11.81 2.61 5.67
CA HIS A 50 -11.80 3.12 4.31
C HIS A 50 -11.57 2.02 3.27
N LEU A 51 -10.65 1.07 3.52
CA LEU A 51 -10.48 -0.11 2.65
C LEU A 51 -11.75 -0.93 2.56
N LYS A 52 -12.42 -1.19 3.69
CA LYS A 52 -13.71 -1.89 3.72
C LYS A 52 -14.80 -1.14 2.93
N ALA A 53 -14.81 0.20 2.98
CA ALA A 53 -15.77 1.02 2.27
C ALA A 53 -15.63 0.91 0.74
N LEU A 54 -14.43 0.59 0.20
CA LEU A 54 -14.23 0.31 -1.22
C LEU A 54 -15.09 -0.85 -1.72
N ALA A 55 -15.52 -1.76 -0.84
CA ALA A 55 -16.44 -2.86 -1.21
C ALA A 55 -17.79 -2.39 -1.76
N THR A 56 -18.15 -1.12 -1.59
CA THR A 56 -19.37 -0.52 -2.15
C THR A 56 -19.15 0.12 -3.52
N LYS A 57 -17.89 0.35 -3.91
CA LYS A 57 -17.53 0.95 -5.20
C LYS A 57 -17.29 -0.15 -6.23
N ARG A 58 -17.86 0.01 -7.44
CA ARG A 58 -17.77 -1.02 -8.51
C ARG A 58 -16.31 -1.40 -8.83
N ALA A 59 -15.44 -0.43 -9.00
CA ALA A 59 -14.02 -0.66 -9.31
C ALA A 59 -13.23 -1.17 -8.10
N GLY A 60 -13.55 -0.69 -6.88
CA GLY A 60 -12.79 -1.00 -5.67
C GLY A 60 -13.14 -2.32 -5.00
N ALA A 61 -14.36 -2.88 -5.22
CA ALA A 61 -14.83 -4.05 -4.46
C ALA A 61 -13.91 -5.27 -4.56
N ASN A 62 -13.30 -5.47 -5.71
CA ASN A 62 -12.41 -6.59 -6.02
C ASN A 62 -10.93 -6.17 -6.12
N ALA A 63 -10.58 -4.97 -5.67
CA ALA A 63 -9.19 -4.55 -5.60
C ALA A 63 -8.39 -5.56 -4.76
N ARG A 64 -7.24 -6.00 -5.27
CA ARG A 64 -6.33 -6.85 -4.50
C ARG A 64 -5.68 -6.02 -3.41
N ILE A 65 -5.71 -6.48 -2.17
CA ILE A 65 -5.02 -5.85 -1.06
C ILE A 65 -3.96 -6.82 -0.55
N GLU A 66 -2.73 -6.36 -0.49
CA GLU A 66 -1.62 -7.03 0.18
C GLU A 66 -1.20 -6.19 1.38
N VAL A 67 -1.06 -6.81 2.55
CA VAL A 67 -0.59 -6.15 3.76
C VAL A 67 0.78 -6.67 4.11
N ILE A 68 1.76 -5.78 4.10
CA ILE A 68 3.15 -6.06 4.44
C ILE A 68 3.40 -5.55 5.86
N SER A 69 3.81 -6.45 6.76
CA SER A 69 4.30 -6.09 8.08
C SER A 69 5.72 -5.51 7.95
N THR A 70 5.94 -4.28 8.43
CA THR A 70 7.29 -3.75 8.42
C THR A 70 8.18 -4.42 9.46
N ALA A 71 7.62 -4.93 10.56
CA ALA A 71 8.39 -5.67 11.55
C ALA A 71 8.86 -7.03 11.04
N LEU A 72 8.05 -7.72 10.24
CA LEU A 72 8.37 -9.04 9.70
C LEU A 72 9.05 -8.99 8.33
N GLY A 73 8.94 -7.86 7.60
CA GLY A 73 9.48 -7.69 6.26
C GLY A 73 8.85 -8.65 5.24
N ARG A 74 7.56 -8.94 5.38
CA ARG A 74 6.84 -9.85 4.48
C ARG A 74 5.35 -9.56 4.46
N THR A 75 4.66 -10.06 3.44
CA THR A 75 3.21 -10.07 3.36
C THR A 75 2.62 -10.95 4.48
N VAL A 76 1.70 -10.40 5.27
CA VAL A 76 1.04 -11.05 6.40
C VAL A 76 -0.45 -11.27 6.20
N TRP A 77 -1.04 -10.58 5.24
CA TRP A 77 -2.44 -10.74 4.88
C TRP A 77 -2.66 -10.35 3.43
N SER A 78 -3.57 -11.07 2.75
CA SER A 78 -4.02 -10.73 1.41
C SER A 78 -5.50 -11.00 1.24
N GLY A 79 -6.18 -10.17 0.43
CA GLY A 79 -7.59 -10.29 0.19
C GLY A 79 -8.17 -9.15 -0.64
N THR A 80 -9.46 -8.90 -0.49
CA THR A 80 -10.18 -7.83 -1.18
C THR A 80 -11.07 -7.05 -0.21
N PRO A 81 -11.48 -5.80 -0.54
CA PRO A 81 -12.47 -5.07 0.25
C PRO A 81 -13.77 -5.85 0.46
N LEU A 82 -14.19 -6.60 -0.54
CA LEU A 82 -15.39 -7.44 -0.45
C LEU A 82 -15.24 -8.57 0.58
N MET A 83 -14.04 -9.18 0.67
CA MET A 83 -13.74 -10.19 1.71
C MET A 83 -13.77 -9.55 3.11
N ILE A 84 -13.14 -8.37 3.30
CA ILE A 84 -13.18 -7.65 4.58
C ILE A 84 -14.63 -7.37 5.00
N ARG A 85 -15.52 -7.09 4.06
CA ARG A 85 -16.91 -6.77 4.34
C ARG A 85 -17.77 -8.00 4.67
N ARG A 86 -17.55 -9.13 3.97
CA ARG A 86 -18.44 -10.31 4.02
C ARG A 86 -17.96 -11.42 4.92
N ASP A 87 -16.68 -11.46 5.23
CA ASP A 87 -16.03 -12.53 5.99
C ASP A 87 -15.45 -11.95 7.30
N PRO A 88 -16.16 -12.14 8.45
CA PRO A 88 -15.69 -11.63 9.73
C PRO A 88 -14.35 -12.22 10.19
N GLU A 89 -14.05 -13.47 9.82
CA GLU A 89 -12.78 -14.11 10.21
C GLU A 89 -11.62 -13.47 9.44
N ARG A 90 -11.78 -13.23 8.15
CA ARG A 90 -10.81 -12.51 7.33
C ARG A 90 -10.62 -11.07 7.81
N ALA A 91 -11.68 -10.39 8.18
CA ALA A 91 -11.62 -9.04 8.74
C ALA A 91 -10.86 -9.04 10.07
N GLN A 92 -11.12 -10.01 10.96
CA GLN A 92 -10.41 -10.16 12.23
C GLN A 92 -8.94 -10.48 12.02
N ALA A 93 -8.60 -11.36 11.08
CA ALA A 93 -7.22 -11.69 10.71
C ALA A 93 -6.46 -10.43 10.22
N LEU A 94 -7.12 -9.58 9.42
CA LEU A 94 -6.55 -8.30 9.00
C LEU A 94 -6.27 -7.37 10.19
N VAL A 95 -7.23 -7.21 11.11
CA VAL A 95 -7.05 -6.39 12.32
C VAL A 95 -5.86 -6.91 13.13
N THR A 96 -5.76 -8.22 13.32
CA THR A 96 -4.63 -8.84 14.03
C THR A 96 -3.30 -8.57 13.32
N ALA A 97 -3.27 -8.66 12.00
CA ALA A 97 -2.06 -8.45 11.19
C ALA A 97 -1.50 -7.02 11.28
N VAL A 98 -2.36 -6.01 11.51
CA VAL A 98 -1.95 -4.60 11.60
C VAL A 98 -1.77 -4.08 13.03
N THR A 99 -2.07 -4.92 14.03
CA THR A 99 -1.93 -4.55 15.43
C THR A 99 -0.45 -4.52 15.83
N ALA A 100 -0.03 -3.42 16.45
CA ALA A 100 1.35 -3.27 16.90
C ALA A 100 1.71 -4.27 18.00
N ASP A 101 2.90 -4.84 17.89
CA ASP A 101 3.52 -5.70 18.90
C ASP A 101 4.74 -4.97 19.49
N PRO A 102 4.69 -4.55 20.76
CA PRO A 102 5.79 -3.82 21.39
C PRO A 102 7.12 -4.57 21.41
N GLY A 103 7.08 -5.90 21.27
CA GLY A 103 8.28 -6.74 21.23
C GLY A 103 8.96 -6.82 19.87
N ARG A 104 8.40 -6.20 18.83
CA ARG A 104 8.95 -6.27 17.47
C ARG A 104 9.77 -5.05 17.09
N CYS A 105 10.87 -5.32 16.39
CA CYS A 105 11.66 -4.31 15.72
C CYS A 105 10.98 -3.86 14.42
N ASN A 106 11.25 -2.67 13.95
CA ASN A 106 10.89 -2.26 12.60
C ASN A 106 12.02 -2.65 11.62
N ASN A 107 11.68 -3.23 10.49
CA ASN A 107 12.59 -3.69 9.45
C ASN A 107 12.16 -3.09 8.10
N LEU A 108 12.39 -1.80 7.93
CA LEU A 108 12.03 -1.09 6.70
C LEU A 108 12.68 -1.69 5.45
N PRO A 109 13.99 -2.04 5.46
CA PRO A 109 14.61 -2.66 4.29
C PRO A 109 13.89 -3.94 3.84
N GLY A 110 13.56 -4.83 4.78
CA GLY A 110 12.83 -6.05 4.48
C GLY A 110 11.45 -5.79 3.88
N ALA A 111 10.72 -4.82 4.43
CA ALA A 111 9.40 -4.45 3.91
C ALA A 111 9.47 -3.83 2.51
N PHE A 112 10.50 -3.04 2.20
CA PHE A 112 10.69 -2.46 0.86
C PHE A 112 11.10 -3.52 -0.18
N LEU A 113 11.90 -4.51 0.21
CA LEU A 113 12.20 -5.65 -0.66
C LEU A 113 10.96 -6.48 -0.97
N GLU A 114 10.09 -6.71 0.02
CA GLU A 114 8.80 -7.37 -0.19
C GLU A 114 7.89 -6.56 -1.11
N LEU A 115 7.77 -5.24 -0.89
CA LEU A 115 7.03 -4.34 -1.77
C LEU A 115 7.52 -4.47 -3.22
N LYS A 116 8.84 -4.42 -3.44
CA LYS A 116 9.43 -4.58 -4.76
C LYS A 116 9.04 -5.91 -5.41
N SER A 117 9.07 -7.00 -4.64
CA SER A 117 8.67 -8.33 -5.10
C SER A 117 7.20 -8.36 -5.50
N ASN A 118 6.31 -7.80 -4.67
CA ASN A 118 4.88 -7.74 -4.92
C ASN A 118 4.57 -6.89 -6.17
N LEU A 119 5.18 -5.70 -6.32
CA LEU A 119 5.01 -4.85 -7.49
C LEU A 119 5.40 -5.58 -8.79
N ALA A 120 6.52 -6.30 -8.77
CA ALA A 120 6.93 -7.11 -9.91
C ALA A 120 5.95 -8.27 -10.22
N GLN A 121 5.31 -8.85 -9.18
CA GLN A 121 4.28 -9.86 -9.37
C GLN A 121 3.00 -9.25 -9.95
N LEU A 122 2.56 -8.09 -9.42
CA LEU A 122 1.38 -7.38 -9.92
C LEU A 122 1.52 -6.99 -11.41
N GLU A 123 2.72 -6.60 -11.83
CA GLU A 123 3.00 -6.32 -13.23
C GLU A 123 2.86 -7.57 -14.11
N ARG A 124 3.39 -8.72 -13.67
CA ARG A 124 3.21 -10.02 -14.37
C ARG A 124 1.75 -10.45 -14.43
N ASP A 125 0.99 -10.18 -13.37
CA ASP A 125 -0.44 -10.50 -13.27
C ASP A 125 -1.32 -9.55 -14.12
N GLY A 126 -0.74 -8.54 -14.75
CA GLY A 126 -1.42 -7.57 -15.61
C GLY A 126 -2.31 -6.61 -14.83
N VAL A 127 -1.95 -6.27 -13.59
CA VAL A 127 -2.62 -5.22 -12.80
C VAL A 127 -2.35 -3.87 -13.46
N SER A 128 -3.40 -3.05 -13.64
CA SER A 128 -3.31 -1.75 -14.32
C SER A 128 -3.00 -0.61 -13.38
N ASP A 129 -3.52 -0.66 -12.16
CA ASP A 129 -3.45 0.44 -11.22
C ASP A 129 -3.03 -0.05 -9.83
N VAL A 130 -1.92 0.47 -9.34
CA VAL A 130 -1.37 0.12 -8.04
C VAL A 130 -1.34 1.36 -7.13
N HIS A 131 -1.86 1.21 -5.94
CA HIS A 131 -1.82 2.22 -4.89
C HIS A 131 -0.92 1.71 -3.76
N VAL A 132 0.16 2.43 -3.49
CA VAL A 132 1.08 2.11 -2.40
C VAL A 132 0.74 2.98 -1.19
N VAL A 133 0.50 2.34 -0.06
CA VAL A 133 0.18 3.01 1.20
C VAL A 133 1.17 2.54 2.26
N ILE A 134 1.86 3.47 2.87
CA ILE A 134 2.86 3.21 3.91
C ILE A 134 2.40 3.94 5.18
N PHE A 135 2.02 3.18 6.19
CA PHE A 135 1.67 3.72 7.51
C PHE A 135 2.79 3.38 8.48
N SER A 136 3.73 4.32 8.67
CA SER A 136 4.93 4.11 9.48
C SER A 136 5.52 5.42 9.97
N SER A 137 6.17 5.38 11.14
CA SER A 137 7.03 6.47 11.62
C SER A 137 8.29 6.66 10.76
N LEU A 138 8.61 5.72 9.87
CA LEU A 138 9.83 5.63 9.05
C LEU A 138 11.11 5.58 9.91
N VAL A 139 11.01 4.98 11.08
CA VAL A 139 12.14 4.70 11.96
C VAL A 139 12.49 3.23 11.83
N ASP A 140 13.70 2.93 11.36
CA ASP A 140 14.22 1.56 11.30
C ASP A 140 14.88 1.18 12.61
N THR A 141 14.76 -0.08 13.02
CA THR A 141 15.41 -0.57 14.24
C THR A 141 16.27 -1.77 13.94
N PRO A 142 17.59 -1.64 14.14
CA PRO A 142 18.49 -2.77 13.93
C PRO A 142 18.17 -3.93 14.89
N ARG A 143 18.38 -5.14 14.43
CA ARG A 143 18.23 -6.35 15.26
C ARG A 143 19.52 -6.63 16.02
N PRO A 144 19.45 -7.08 17.30
CA PRO A 144 18.23 -7.19 18.10
C PRO A 144 17.70 -5.80 18.46
N CYS A 145 16.37 -5.67 18.53
CA CYS A 145 15.79 -4.40 18.95
C CYS A 145 16.21 -4.11 20.39
N GLY A 146 17.21 -3.28 20.49
CA GLY A 146 17.62 -2.71 21.76
C GLY A 146 16.51 -1.79 22.31
N GLU A 147 16.76 -1.23 23.48
CA GLU A 147 15.82 -0.27 24.04
C GLU A 147 15.62 0.88 23.04
N VAL A 148 14.36 1.16 22.70
CA VAL A 148 13.94 2.26 21.79
C VAL A 148 14.55 3.60 22.20
N LYS A 149 14.88 3.77 23.48
CA LYS A 149 15.54 4.96 24.05
C LYS A 149 16.93 5.26 23.45
N SER A 150 17.56 4.30 22.77
CA SER A 150 18.87 4.48 22.14
C SER A 150 18.80 4.95 20.67
N ILE A 151 17.60 5.10 20.11
CA ILE A 151 17.45 5.50 18.70
C ILE A 151 17.69 6.99 18.56
N THR A 152 18.73 7.35 17.81
CA THR A 152 19.01 8.74 17.46
C THR A 152 18.22 9.12 16.20
N LEU A 153 17.46 10.20 16.27
CA LEU A 153 16.70 10.75 15.15
C LEU A 153 17.29 12.12 14.73
N PRO A 154 17.25 12.47 13.44
CA PRO A 154 16.77 11.65 12.33
C PRO A 154 17.75 10.53 11.94
N GLN A 155 17.19 9.43 11.44
CA GLN A 155 17.97 8.36 10.82
C GLN A 155 18.05 8.57 9.31
N MET A 156 19.18 8.23 8.71
CA MET A 156 19.28 8.13 7.25
C MET A 156 18.42 6.97 6.75
N PRO A 157 17.68 7.15 5.65
CA PRO A 157 16.96 6.06 5.03
C PRO A 157 17.91 4.89 4.69
N PRO A 158 17.46 3.63 4.88
CA PRO A 158 18.28 2.48 4.61
C PRO A 158 18.61 2.39 3.11
N ALA A 159 19.88 2.11 2.79
CA ALA A 159 20.29 1.87 1.41
C ALA A 159 19.78 0.52 0.88
N ASP A 160 19.65 -0.47 1.77
CA ASP A 160 19.10 -1.77 1.42
C ASP A 160 17.58 -1.68 1.20
N GLY A 161 17.10 -2.39 0.17
CA GLY A 161 15.68 -2.35 -0.19
C GLY A 161 15.25 -1.12 -0.99
N ASP A 162 16.19 -0.46 -1.64
CA ASP A 162 16.09 0.76 -2.45
C ASP A 162 14.66 1.17 -2.86
N LEU A 163 13.99 1.91 -1.98
CA LEU A 163 12.62 2.35 -2.19
C LEU A 163 12.52 3.29 -3.40
N ASN A 164 13.55 4.12 -3.65
CA ASN A 164 13.58 5.00 -4.81
C ASN A 164 13.53 4.19 -6.11
N ALA A 165 14.47 3.26 -6.31
CA ALA A 165 14.48 2.43 -7.50
C ALA A 165 13.19 1.61 -7.65
N THR A 166 12.58 1.19 -6.54
CA THR A 166 11.30 0.48 -6.54
C THR A 166 10.17 1.37 -7.04
N LEU A 167 10.05 2.59 -6.54
CA LEU A 167 8.98 3.52 -6.92
C LEU A 167 9.17 4.07 -8.35
N GLU A 168 10.40 4.35 -8.75
CA GLU A 168 10.73 4.82 -10.10
C GLU A 168 10.51 3.74 -11.16
N GLY A 169 10.89 2.49 -10.85
CA GLY A 169 10.79 1.36 -11.78
C GLY A 169 9.37 0.86 -12.01
N ALA A 170 8.49 1.03 -11.04
CA ALA A 170 7.12 0.50 -11.13
C ALA A 170 6.20 1.41 -11.94
N GLN A 171 5.92 1.03 -13.19
CA GLN A 171 5.14 1.82 -14.14
C GLN A 171 3.63 1.85 -13.86
N ARG A 172 3.14 0.99 -12.98
CA ARG A 172 1.71 0.84 -12.68
C ARG A 172 1.26 1.57 -11.42
N ILE A 173 2.18 2.21 -10.71
CA ILE A 173 1.83 3.01 -9.54
C ILE A 173 1.03 4.23 -9.97
N ARG A 174 -0.14 4.42 -9.34
CA ARG A 174 -1.03 5.57 -9.50
C ARG A 174 -0.97 6.52 -8.33
N SER A 175 -0.69 5.99 -7.16
CA SER A 175 -0.49 6.83 -5.98
C SER A 175 0.47 6.20 -4.99
N VAL A 176 1.19 7.05 -4.28
CA VAL A 176 2.01 6.68 -3.12
C VAL A 176 1.61 7.58 -1.96
N SER A 177 1.21 6.99 -0.84
CA SER A 177 0.80 7.74 0.34
C SER A 177 1.54 7.25 1.57
N PHE A 178 2.29 8.16 2.20
CA PHE A 178 2.92 7.94 3.48
C PHE A 178 2.08 8.58 4.57
N PHE A 179 1.71 7.78 5.56
CA PHE A 179 0.94 8.18 6.73
C PHE A 179 1.76 7.97 8.00
N TRP A 180 1.52 8.80 9.00
CA TRP A 180 2.10 8.68 10.34
C TRP A 180 3.61 8.91 10.40
N VAL A 181 4.15 9.64 9.41
CA VAL A 181 5.59 9.93 9.35
C VAL A 181 6.01 10.74 10.59
N SER A 182 7.07 10.28 11.26
CA SER A 182 7.63 11.03 12.37
C SER A 182 8.09 12.42 11.92
N PRO A 183 7.72 13.50 12.63
CA PRO A 183 8.20 14.85 12.30
C PRO A 183 9.73 14.95 12.24
N HIS A 184 10.43 14.16 13.05
CA HIS A 184 11.90 14.12 13.09
C HIS A 184 12.50 13.41 11.85
N GLN A 185 11.74 12.50 11.22
CA GLN A 185 12.18 11.75 10.03
C GLN A 185 11.76 12.43 8.73
N LYS A 186 10.75 13.29 8.78
CA LYS A 186 10.06 13.81 7.60
C LYS A 186 11.01 14.42 6.59
N ARG A 187 11.84 15.37 7.02
CA ARG A 187 12.75 16.10 6.13
C ARG A 187 13.75 15.19 5.43
N VAL A 188 14.38 14.29 6.16
CA VAL A 188 15.40 13.37 5.61
C VAL A 188 14.79 12.44 4.58
N TRP A 189 13.58 11.94 4.84
CA TRP A 189 12.87 11.08 3.90
C TRP A 189 12.32 11.85 2.68
N GLU A 190 11.84 13.08 2.87
CA GLU A 190 11.42 13.94 1.74
C GLU A 190 12.61 14.22 0.81
N GLU A 191 13.78 14.56 1.35
CA GLU A 191 15.01 14.77 0.58
C GLU A 191 15.45 13.48 -0.14
N PHE A 192 15.40 12.33 0.54
CA PHE A 192 15.76 11.03 -0.02
C PHE A 192 14.82 10.60 -1.15
N LEU A 193 13.51 10.80 -0.99
CA LEU A 193 12.48 10.36 -1.94
C LEU A 193 12.20 11.41 -3.04
N ALA A 194 12.81 12.59 -2.99
CA ALA A 194 12.56 13.66 -3.94
C ALA A 194 12.69 13.23 -5.42
N PRO A 195 13.70 12.42 -5.83
CA PRO A 195 13.80 11.95 -7.21
C PRO A 195 12.59 11.10 -7.63
N SER A 196 12.19 10.14 -6.79
CA SER A 196 11.04 9.27 -7.04
C SER A 196 9.73 10.03 -7.08
N PHE A 197 9.55 11.01 -6.18
CA PHE A 197 8.36 11.86 -6.18
C PHE A 197 8.27 12.71 -7.45
N ALA A 198 9.41 13.27 -7.90
CA ALA A 198 9.46 14.00 -9.17
C ALA A 198 9.10 13.11 -10.37
N ALA A 199 9.61 11.88 -10.40
CA ALA A 199 9.30 10.91 -11.45
C ALA A 199 7.80 10.51 -11.45
N LEU A 200 7.20 10.32 -10.28
CA LEU A 200 5.77 10.03 -10.13
C LEU A 200 4.91 11.20 -10.62
N TRP A 201 5.21 12.44 -10.18
CA TRP A 201 4.48 13.63 -10.61
C TRP A 201 4.59 13.88 -12.13
N GLN A 202 5.73 13.61 -12.74
CA GLN A 202 5.90 13.71 -14.21
C GLN A 202 5.00 12.75 -14.97
N ARG A 203 4.64 11.62 -14.36
CA ARG A 203 3.68 10.65 -14.91
C ARG A 203 2.22 11.00 -14.61
N GLY A 204 1.96 12.07 -13.86
CA GLY A 204 0.62 12.47 -13.43
C GLY A 204 0.10 11.70 -12.20
N GLU A 205 0.99 10.99 -11.49
CA GLU A 205 0.64 10.19 -10.33
C GLU A 205 0.58 11.04 -9.05
N SER A 206 -0.21 10.62 -8.07
CA SER A 206 -0.36 11.35 -6.82
C SER A 206 0.61 10.88 -5.74
N VAL A 207 1.19 11.84 -5.02
CA VAL A 207 2.07 11.56 -3.89
C VAL A 207 1.60 12.35 -2.67
N ASN A 208 1.42 11.65 -1.55
CA ASN A 208 1.11 12.24 -0.26
C ASN A 208 2.19 11.83 0.75
N PHE A 209 2.80 12.81 1.40
CA PHE A 209 3.79 12.56 2.46
C PHE A 209 3.35 13.28 3.74
N LEU A 210 2.69 12.53 4.64
CA LEU A 210 1.91 13.08 5.74
C LEU A 210 2.52 12.72 7.09
N ASP A 211 2.84 13.75 7.86
CA ASP A 211 3.14 13.61 9.30
C ASP A 211 1.88 13.21 10.09
N VAL A 212 2.04 13.03 11.39
CA VAL A 212 0.96 12.58 12.29
C VAL A 212 -0.28 13.46 12.17
N GLU A 213 -0.14 14.79 12.26
CA GLU A 213 -1.29 15.70 12.27
C GLU A 213 -2.00 15.74 10.91
N ARG A 214 -1.24 15.75 9.83
CA ARG A 214 -1.81 15.69 8.48
C ARG A 214 -2.47 14.34 8.20
N THR A 215 -1.90 13.24 8.73
CA THR A 215 -2.51 11.91 8.68
C THR A 215 -3.88 11.90 9.35
N LYS A 216 -3.98 12.49 10.56
CA LYS A 216 -5.24 12.60 11.29
C LYS A 216 -6.30 13.34 10.49
N ALA A 217 -5.93 14.44 9.84
CA ALA A 217 -6.84 15.20 8.98
C ALA A 217 -7.26 14.40 7.74
N ALA A 218 -6.31 13.76 7.05
CA ALA A 218 -6.57 13.00 5.83
C ALA A 218 -7.47 11.79 6.07
N LEU A 219 -7.24 11.02 7.15
CA LEU A 219 -8.02 9.82 7.45
C LEU A 219 -9.43 10.11 7.98
N ARG A 220 -9.74 11.34 8.39
CA ARG A 220 -11.12 11.78 8.68
C ARG A 220 -11.95 12.03 7.41
N SER A 221 -11.30 12.37 6.30
CA SER A 221 -11.90 12.41 4.96
C SER A 221 -11.54 11.11 4.23
N SER A 222 -12.12 10.79 3.07
CA SER A 222 -11.75 9.56 2.36
C SER A 222 -10.33 9.66 1.79
N PRO A 223 -9.33 8.87 2.25
CA PRO A 223 -7.96 8.98 1.77
C PRO A 223 -7.72 8.32 0.41
N PHE A 224 -8.71 7.59 -0.11
CA PHE A 224 -8.57 6.83 -1.36
C PHE A 224 -9.50 7.40 -2.44
N ALA A 225 -8.91 8.04 -3.44
CA ALA A 225 -9.59 8.44 -4.66
C ALA A 225 -9.80 7.26 -5.64
N ILE A 226 -9.88 6.03 -5.13
CA ILE A 226 -10.08 4.85 -5.95
C ILE A 226 -11.52 4.82 -6.45
N GLY A 227 -11.70 4.89 -7.75
CA GLY A 227 -13.02 4.73 -8.40
C GLY A 227 -13.88 6.01 -8.49
N ASP A 228 -13.31 7.18 -8.26
CA ASP A 228 -13.95 8.48 -8.51
C ASP A 228 -13.53 9.08 -9.86
N THR A 229 -13.08 8.27 -10.82
CA THR A 229 -12.91 8.69 -12.21
C THR A 229 -14.31 8.78 -12.83
N PRO A 230 -14.67 9.93 -13.44
CA PRO A 230 -16.00 10.17 -14.00
C PRO A 230 -16.35 9.23 -15.15
#